data_35f51de6b38ef7264978b30ed9b5ea2f
#
_entry.id   35f51de6b38ef7264978b30ed9b5ea2f
#
_cell.length_a   1.000
_cell.length_b   1.000
_cell.length_c   1.000
_cell.angle_alpha   90.00
_cell.angle_beta   90.00
_cell.angle_gamma   90.00
#
_symmetry.space_group_name_H-M   'P 1'
#
loop_
_entity.id
_entity.type
_entity.pdbx_description
1 polymer ?
#
loop_
_entity_poly.entity_id
_entity_poly.type
_entity_poly.pdbx_seq_one_letter_code
_entity_poly.pdbx_strand_id
1 'polypeptide(L)'
;MLPLPVGDFQFIALDVETACGDSASICQIGIACVGFDDSILTWSTYVDPLMPFAPFNVDLHGIGPETVRGAGSFAQVWPQIWPLLSRHPMVQHSRFDEHAINAACKAQGLPRPHLTWHDSVTIARKAWPELKGNGGHGLANLKQVLNLDFHHHDAGEDARAAAMVVLRAQATTKDHRLFKPVQLSLTL
;
A
#
# COMPACT_ATOMS: atom_id res chain seq x y z
N MET A 1 -5.95 -16.75 7.72
CA MET A 1 -5.85 -15.29 7.41
C MET A 1 -5.96 -14.52 8.71
N LEU A 2 -5.07 -13.57 8.98
CA LEU A 2 -5.19 -12.69 10.14
C LEU A 2 -6.45 -11.80 9.99
N PRO A 3 -7.13 -11.43 11.10
CA PRO A 3 -8.27 -10.53 11.02
C PRO A 3 -7.82 -9.15 10.49
N LEU A 4 -8.69 -8.52 9.70
CA LEU A 4 -8.46 -7.16 9.21
C LEU A 4 -8.34 -6.20 10.40
N PRO A 5 -7.39 -5.26 10.41
CA PRO A 5 -7.28 -4.24 11.46
C PRO A 5 -8.59 -3.45 11.63
N VAL A 6 -8.95 -3.18 12.89
CA VAL A 6 -10.16 -2.44 13.26
C VAL A 6 -9.76 -1.23 14.07
N GLY A 7 -10.31 -0.07 13.76
CA GLY A 7 -10.04 1.18 14.48
C GLY A 7 -10.02 2.39 13.55
N ASP A 8 -9.66 3.53 14.14
CA ASP A 8 -9.39 4.76 13.41
C ASP A 8 -7.88 4.97 13.33
N PHE A 9 -7.40 5.30 12.13
CA PHE A 9 -5.98 5.43 11.82
C PHE A 9 -5.68 6.82 11.26
N GLN A 10 -4.46 7.30 11.44
CA GLN A 10 -4.00 8.55 10.81
C GLN A 10 -4.07 8.41 9.28
N PHE A 11 -3.57 7.29 8.78
CA PHE A 11 -3.57 6.92 7.37
C PHE A 11 -3.35 5.40 7.24
N ILE A 12 -3.59 4.89 6.03
CA ILE A 12 -3.30 3.50 5.68
C ILE A 12 -2.39 3.51 4.46
N ALA A 13 -1.20 2.92 4.58
CA ALA A 13 -0.37 2.63 3.42
C ALA A 13 -0.84 1.33 2.77
N LEU A 14 -0.82 1.30 1.43
CA LEU A 14 -1.21 0.15 0.63
C LEU A 14 -0.17 -0.09 -0.45
N ASP A 15 0.12 -1.35 -0.68
CA ASP A 15 0.96 -1.85 -1.75
C ASP A 15 0.33 -3.10 -2.37
N VAL A 16 0.61 -3.36 -3.65
CA VAL A 16 0.11 -4.54 -4.35
C VAL A 16 1.20 -5.19 -5.19
N GLU A 17 1.16 -6.54 -5.25
CA GLU A 17 1.92 -7.31 -6.24
C GLU A 17 1.00 -7.76 -7.37
N THR A 18 1.57 -7.83 -8.59
CA THR A 18 0.83 -8.22 -9.79
C THR A 18 1.41 -9.47 -10.43
N ALA A 19 0.54 -10.35 -10.91
CA ALA A 19 0.94 -11.62 -11.52
C ALA A 19 1.65 -11.46 -12.87
N CYS A 20 1.40 -10.36 -13.59
CA CYS A 20 1.99 -10.08 -14.90
C CYS A 20 1.98 -8.58 -15.20
N GLY A 21 2.35 -8.19 -16.43
CA GLY A 21 2.36 -6.79 -16.89
C GLY A 21 0.98 -6.11 -16.98
N ASP A 22 -0.12 -6.83 -16.82
CA ASP A 22 -1.45 -6.24 -16.69
C ASP A 22 -1.65 -5.76 -15.25
N SER A 23 -1.85 -4.47 -15.05
CA SER A 23 -2.05 -3.87 -13.73
C SER A 23 -3.29 -4.40 -13.00
N ALA A 24 -4.25 -5.00 -13.71
CA ALA A 24 -5.42 -5.62 -13.09
C ALA A 24 -5.13 -6.99 -12.45
N SER A 25 -3.93 -7.57 -12.72
CA SER A 25 -3.54 -8.92 -12.28
C SER A 25 -3.05 -8.97 -10.84
N ILE A 26 -3.70 -8.25 -9.91
CA ILE A 26 -3.29 -8.20 -8.51
C ILE A 26 -3.28 -9.61 -7.91
N CYS A 27 -2.13 -10.02 -7.35
CA CYS A 27 -1.93 -11.33 -6.71
C CYS A 27 -1.62 -11.26 -5.21
N GLN A 28 -1.29 -10.07 -4.68
CA GLN A 28 -1.20 -9.80 -3.26
C GLN A 28 -1.64 -8.37 -2.97
N ILE A 29 -2.30 -8.15 -1.83
CA ILE A 29 -2.61 -6.83 -1.29
C ILE A 29 -2.04 -6.77 0.11
N GLY A 30 -1.25 -5.74 0.38
CA GLY A 30 -0.72 -5.41 1.69
C GLY A 30 -1.22 -4.05 2.17
N ILE A 31 -1.52 -3.94 3.45
CA ILE A 31 -1.86 -2.67 4.09
C ILE A 31 -1.10 -2.51 5.40
N ALA A 32 -0.76 -1.27 5.72
CA ALA A 32 -0.18 -0.87 6.99
C ALA A 32 -1.01 0.28 7.56
N CYS A 33 -1.77 -0.01 8.60
CA CYS A 33 -2.61 0.94 9.30
C CYS A 33 -1.79 1.66 10.37
N VAL A 34 -1.68 2.98 10.29
CA VAL A 34 -0.87 3.80 11.20
C VAL A 34 -1.77 4.45 12.24
N GLY A 35 -1.57 4.09 13.51
CA GLY A 35 -2.26 4.66 14.66
C GLY A 35 -1.84 6.10 14.95
N PHE A 36 -2.63 6.81 15.76
CA PHE A 36 -2.30 8.19 16.22
C PHE A 36 -1.14 8.24 17.22
N ASP A 37 -0.69 7.09 17.68
CA ASP A 37 0.51 6.87 18.51
C ASP A 37 1.72 6.39 17.69
N ASP A 38 1.65 6.49 16.35
CA ASP A 38 2.63 6.02 15.38
C ASP A 38 2.83 4.49 15.36
N SER A 39 1.98 3.73 16.05
CA SER A 39 1.97 2.27 15.92
C SER A 39 1.55 1.85 14.52
N ILE A 40 2.08 0.73 14.03
CA ILE A 40 1.76 0.19 12.71
C ILE A 40 1.19 -1.21 12.85
N LEU A 41 -0.02 -1.42 12.35
CA LEU A 41 -0.64 -2.73 12.21
C LEU A 41 -0.62 -3.15 10.75
N THR A 42 0.10 -4.22 10.44
CA THR A 42 0.23 -4.75 9.09
C THR A 42 -0.74 -5.90 8.84
N TRP A 43 -1.32 -5.94 7.67
CA TRP A 43 -2.14 -7.03 7.20
C TRP A 43 -1.91 -7.25 5.72
N SER A 44 -1.86 -8.49 5.27
CA SER A 44 -1.77 -8.83 3.86
C SER A 44 -2.60 -10.06 3.51
N THR A 45 -2.94 -10.19 2.24
CA THR A 45 -3.64 -11.36 1.71
C THR A 45 -3.24 -11.63 0.27
N TYR A 46 -3.17 -12.90 -0.08
CA TYR A 46 -3.06 -13.30 -1.48
C TYR A 46 -4.42 -13.14 -2.18
N VAL A 47 -4.35 -12.88 -3.47
CA VAL A 47 -5.50 -12.73 -4.37
C VAL A 47 -5.27 -13.65 -5.56
N ASP A 48 -6.28 -14.45 -5.94
CA ASP A 48 -6.25 -15.14 -7.22
C ASP A 48 -6.51 -14.12 -8.33
N PRO A 49 -5.49 -13.81 -9.18
CA PRO A 49 -5.64 -12.80 -10.22
C PRO A 49 -6.56 -13.25 -11.36
N LEU A 50 -6.91 -14.54 -11.42
CA LEU A 50 -7.62 -15.18 -12.54
C LEU A 50 -6.90 -14.96 -13.89
N MET A 51 -5.60 -14.79 -13.86
CA MET A 51 -4.72 -14.51 -15.00
C MET A 51 -3.43 -15.33 -14.89
N PRO A 52 -2.75 -15.61 -16.03
CA PRO A 52 -1.45 -16.26 -16.00
C PRO A 52 -0.39 -15.41 -15.29
N PHE A 53 0.54 -16.09 -14.62
CA PHE A 53 1.72 -15.46 -14.02
C PHE A 53 2.84 -15.34 -15.06
N ALA A 54 3.45 -14.17 -15.16
CA ALA A 54 4.66 -13.97 -15.95
C ALA A 54 5.90 -14.39 -15.13
N PRO A 55 6.87 -15.11 -15.71
CA PRO A 55 8.07 -15.54 -14.98
C PRO A 55 8.80 -14.39 -14.31
N PHE A 56 8.93 -13.24 -14.98
CA PHE A 56 9.57 -12.04 -14.40
C PHE A 56 8.92 -11.60 -13.08
N ASN A 57 7.59 -11.61 -13.00
CA ASN A 57 6.86 -11.21 -11.80
C ASN A 57 7.07 -12.25 -10.68
N VAL A 58 6.99 -13.54 -11.03
CA VAL A 58 7.25 -14.63 -10.06
C VAL A 58 8.67 -14.55 -9.51
N ASP A 59 9.67 -14.30 -10.36
CA ASP A 59 11.06 -14.15 -9.94
C ASP A 59 11.27 -12.93 -9.03
N LEU A 60 10.46 -11.87 -9.24
CA LEU A 60 10.55 -10.62 -8.48
C LEU A 60 10.03 -10.76 -7.05
N HIS A 61 8.82 -11.29 -6.87
CA HIS A 61 8.12 -11.32 -5.57
C HIS A 61 7.87 -12.74 -5.02
N GLY A 62 8.23 -13.79 -5.77
CA GLY A 62 8.09 -15.18 -5.32
C GLY A 62 6.66 -15.74 -5.31
N ILE A 63 5.65 -14.95 -5.73
CA ILE A 63 4.26 -15.38 -5.74
C ILE A 63 3.95 -16.02 -7.08
N GLY A 64 3.50 -17.27 -7.04
CA GLY A 64 3.13 -18.03 -8.23
C GLY A 64 1.72 -18.63 -8.11
N PRO A 65 1.27 -19.38 -9.13
CA PRO A 65 -0.07 -20.00 -9.14
C PRO A 65 -0.33 -20.87 -7.91
N GLU A 66 0.69 -21.54 -7.40
CA GLU A 66 0.57 -22.41 -6.22
C GLU A 66 0.36 -21.60 -4.94
N THR A 67 0.98 -20.42 -4.84
CA THR A 67 0.87 -19.52 -3.68
C THR A 67 -0.55 -18.99 -3.52
N VAL A 68 -1.20 -18.63 -4.62
CA VAL A 68 -2.56 -18.06 -4.61
C VAL A 68 -3.67 -19.12 -4.70
N ARG A 69 -3.31 -20.41 -4.73
CA ARG A 69 -4.27 -21.50 -4.81
C ARG A 69 -5.25 -21.45 -3.63
N GLY A 70 -6.54 -21.29 -3.93
CA GLY A 70 -7.60 -21.19 -2.93
C GLY A 70 -7.77 -19.81 -2.32
N ALA A 71 -6.98 -18.81 -2.77
CA ALA A 71 -7.24 -17.42 -2.43
C ALA A 71 -8.53 -16.92 -3.14
N GLY A 72 -9.17 -15.92 -2.55
CA GLY A 72 -10.30 -15.26 -3.19
C GLY A 72 -9.83 -14.39 -4.37
N SER A 73 -10.70 -14.23 -5.38
CA SER A 73 -10.45 -13.25 -6.45
C SER A 73 -10.50 -11.82 -5.92
N PHE A 74 -10.02 -10.86 -6.71
CA PHE A 74 -10.09 -9.44 -6.33
C PHE A 74 -11.54 -9.00 -6.02
N ALA A 75 -12.53 -9.46 -6.80
CA ALA A 75 -13.94 -9.17 -6.56
C ALA A 75 -14.47 -9.72 -5.23
N GLN A 76 -13.85 -10.77 -4.69
CA GLN A 76 -14.21 -11.33 -3.38
C GLN A 76 -13.46 -10.65 -2.22
N VAL A 77 -12.22 -10.24 -2.43
CA VAL A 77 -11.37 -9.63 -1.40
C VAL A 77 -11.68 -8.14 -1.23
N TRP A 78 -11.80 -7.40 -2.34
CA TRP A 78 -11.95 -5.94 -2.32
C TRP A 78 -13.12 -5.44 -1.47
N PRO A 79 -14.36 -5.99 -1.58
CA PRO A 79 -15.46 -5.56 -0.73
C PRO A 79 -15.23 -5.74 0.77
N GLN A 80 -14.34 -6.65 1.17
CA GLN A 80 -14.05 -6.90 2.59
C GLN A 80 -13.12 -5.82 3.17
N ILE A 81 -12.16 -5.32 2.38
CA ILE A 81 -11.20 -4.30 2.81
C ILE A 81 -11.71 -2.87 2.56
N TRP A 82 -12.60 -2.67 1.60
CA TRP A 82 -13.15 -1.37 1.23
C TRP A 82 -13.70 -0.54 2.39
N PRO A 83 -14.50 -1.09 3.34
CA PRO A 83 -15.03 -0.33 4.47
C PRO A 83 -13.94 0.27 5.37
N LEU A 84 -12.77 -0.36 5.44
CA LEU A 84 -11.62 0.17 6.15
C LEU A 84 -10.93 1.27 5.35
N LEU A 85 -10.59 1.00 4.08
CA LEU A 85 -9.80 1.91 3.25
C LEU A 85 -10.55 3.22 2.94
N SER A 86 -11.87 3.14 2.68
CA SER A 86 -12.68 4.30 2.26
C SER A 86 -12.81 5.40 3.33
N ARG A 87 -12.48 5.11 4.58
CA ARG A 87 -12.59 6.06 5.70
C ARG A 87 -11.28 6.76 6.06
N HIS A 88 -10.17 6.36 5.42
CA HIS A 88 -8.85 6.84 5.79
C HIS A 88 -8.10 7.45 4.61
N PRO A 89 -7.20 8.42 4.85
CA PRO A 89 -6.21 8.82 3.85
C PRO A 89 -5.34 7.62 3.48
N MET A 90 -5.11 7.43 2.17
CA MET A 90 -4.30 6.35 1.65
C MET A 90 -2.91 6.85 1.29
N VAL A 91 -1.91 6.01 1.54
CA VAL A 91 -0.52 6.24 1.14
C VAL A 91 -0.08 5.12 0.21
N GLN A 92 0.67 5.46 -0.82
CA GLN A 92 1.33 4.52 -1.73
C GLN A 92 2.78 4.95 -1.95
N HIS A 93 3.64 4.02 -2.36
CA HIS A 93 5.01 4.37 -2.74
C HIS A 93 5.15 4.38 -4.26
N SER A 94 4.74 5.43 -4.90
CA SER A 94 4.49 5.67 -6.32
C SER A 94 2.98 5.59 -6.65
N ARG A 95 2.64 5.85 -7.93
CA ARG A 95 1.22 5.85 -8.35
C ARG A 95 0.76 4.50 -8.91
N PHE A 96 1.58 3.47 -8.78
CA PHE A 96 1.29 2.15 -9.33
C PHE A 96 0.08 1.51 -8.65
N ASP A 97 0.02 1.55 -7.33
CA ASP A 97 -1.01 0.86 -6.53
C ASP A 97 -2.41 1.42 -6.81
N GLU A 98 -2.55 2.76 -6.82
CA GLU A 98 -3.78 3.42 -7.23
C GLU A 98 -4.21 2.98 -8.62
N HIS A 99 -3.26 2.90 -9.57
CA HIS A 99 -3.53 2.47 -10.93
C HIS A 99 -3.98 1.01 -10.98
N ALA A 100 -3.30 0.13 -10.28
CA ALA A 100 -3.61 -1.31 -10.23
C ALA A 100 -5.00 -1.57 -9.62
N ILE A 101 -5.32 -0.93 -8.49
CA ILE A 101 -6.64 -1.02 -7.85
C ILE A 101 -7.75 -0.54 -8.80
N ASN A 102 -7.55 0.60 -9.48
CA ASN A 102 -8.53 1.11 -10.45
C ASN A 102 -8.71 0.16 -11.64
N ALA A 103 -7.60 -0.41 -12.14
CA ALA A 103 -7.63 -1.38 -13.24
C ALA A 103 -8.36 -2.67 -12.83
N ALA A 104 -8.07 -3.20 -11.64
CA ALA A 104 -8.71 -4.40 -11.12
C ALA A 104 -10.22 -4.18 -10.87
N CYS A 105 -10.61 -3.05 -10.29
CA CYS A 105 -12.03 -2.70 -10.15
C CYS A 105 -12.72 -2.67 -11.51
N LYS A 106 -12.13 -2.01 -12.51
CA LYS A 106 -12.68 -1.95 -13.86
C LYS A 106 -12.81 -3.34 -14.50
N ALA A 107 -11.77 -4.16 -14.41
CA ALA A 107 -11.74 -5.51 -14.98
C ALA A 107 -12.78 -6.44 -14.35
N GLN A 108 -13.07 -6.25 -13.06
CA GLN A 108 -14.04 -7.05 -12.30
C GLN A 108 -15.46 -6.44 -12.26
N GLY A 109 -15.70 -5.35 -13.02
CA GLY A 109 -17.01 -4.68 -13.05
C GLY A 109 -17.42 -4.02 -11.73
N LEU A 110 -16.46 -3.72 -10.86
CA LEU A 110 -16.67 -3.03 -9.59
C LEU A 110 -16.67 -1.50 -9.79
N PRO A 111 -17.38 -0.73 -8.94
CA PRO A 111 -17.32 0.72 -8.97
C PRO A 111 -15.88 1.21 -8.80
N ARG A 112 -15.53 2.30 -9.52
CA ARG A 112 -14.25 2.97 -9.32
C ARG A 112 -14.16 3.48 -7.87
N PRO A 113 -13.12 3.13 -7.11
CA PRO A 113 -12.96 3.62 -5.75
C PRO A 113 -12.60 5.12 -5.73
N HIS A 114 -13.23 5.85 -4.82
CA HIS A 114 -12.89 7.23 -4.52
C HIS A 114 -12.10 7.26 -3.23
N LEU A 115 -10.76 7.16 -3.34
CA LEU A 115 -9.82 7.20 -2.22
C LEU A 115 -8.96 8.46 -2.33
N THR A 116 -8.59 9.03 -1.18
CA THR A 116 -7.65 10.16 -1.12
C THR A 116 -6.23 9.63 -1.02
N TRP A 117 -5.49 9.66 -2.12
CA TRP A 117 -4.14 9.12 -2.21
C TRP A 117 -3.06 10.16 -1.96
N HIS A 118 -2.05 9.77 -1.21
CA HIS A 118 -0.81 10.49 -0.98
C HIS A 118 0.37 9.63 -1.45
N ASP A 119 1.34 10.27 -2.11
CA ASP A 119 2.53 9.61 -2.63
C ASP A 119 3.71 9.81 -1.67
N SER A 120 4.16 8.74 -1.03
CA SER A 120 5.29 8.77 -0.09
C SER A 120 6.61 9.15 -0.76
N VAL A 121 6.78 8.92 -2.07
CA VAL A 121 7.93 9.43 -2.84
C VAL A 121 7.94 10.95 -2.84
N THR A 122 6.77 11.57 -3.06
CA THR A 122 6.64 13.04 -3.03
C THR A 122 6.90 13.59 -1.62
N ILE A 123 6.45 12.89 -0.59
CA ILE A 123 6.72 13.23 0.81
C ILE A 123 8.22 13.11 1.11
N ALA A 124 8.84 12.00 0.70
CA ALA A 124 10.27 11.76 0.89
C ALA A 124 11.15 12.80 0.17
N ARG A 125 10.76 13.24 -1.04
CA ARG A 125 11.47 14.29 -1.78
C ARG A 125 11.50 15.63 -1.04
N LYS A 126 10.48 15.92 -0.26
CA LYS A 126 10.44 17.15 0.58
C LYS A 126 11.28 17.00 1.84
N ALA A 127 11.27 15.81 2.46
CA ALA A 127 11.99 15.55 3.69
C ALA A 127 13.49 15.39 3.48
N TRP A 128 13.91 14.79 2.36
CA TRP A 128 15.31 14.47 2.03
C TRP A 128 15.67 14.90 0.60
N PRO A 129 15.67 16.22 0.30
CA PRO A 129 15.95 16.70 -1.06
C PRO A 129 17.37 16.35 -1.54
N GLU A 130 18.31 16.11 -0.64
CA GLU A 130 19.69 15.72 -0.92
C GLU A 130 19.83 14.34 -1.57
N LEU A 131 18.81 13.49 -1.47
CA LEU A 131 18.81 12.19 -2.14
C LEU A 131 18.58 12.29 -3.64
N LYS A 132 18.18 13.45 -4.16
CA LYS A 132 18.09 13.69 -5.60
C LYS A 132 19.49 13.59 -6.22
N GLY A 133 19.70 12.58 -7.08
CA GLY A 133 21.02 12.28 -7.66
C GLY A 133 21.89 11.36 -6.80
N ASN A 134 21.46 11.03 -5.58
CA ASN A 134 22.17 10.11 -4.66
C ASN A 134 21.26 8.90 -4.35
N GLY A 135 21.04 8.01 -5.32
CA GLY A 135 20.18 6.85 -5.19
C GLY A 135 18.67 7.14 -5.33
N GLY A 136 18.25 8.40 -5.15
CA GLY A 136 16.85 8.81 -5.32
C GLY A 136 15.94 8.45 -4.14
N HIS A 137 14.64 8.47 -4.37
CA HIS A 137 13.61 8.29 -3.33
C HIS A 137 12.78 7.02 -3.52
N GLY A 138 13.30 6.04 -4.27
CA GLY A 138 12.71 4.71 -4.36
C GLY A 138 12.88 3.94 -3.05
N LEU A 139 11.97 3.00 -2.79
CA LEU A 139 11.90 2.29 -1.51
C LEU A 139 13.20 1.54 -1.19
N ALA A 140 13.85 0.95 -2.20
CA ALA A 140 15.13 0.26 -2.06
C ALA A 140 16.26 1.19 -1.53
N ASN A 141 16.35 2.44 -2.04
CA ASN A 141 17.33 3.40 -1.55
C ASN A 141 16.94 3.94 -0.16
N LEU A 142 15.66 4.24 0.05
CA LEU A 142 15.17 4.70 1.35
C LEU A 142 15.36 3.63 2.44
N LYS A 143 15.25 2.34 2.10
CA LYS A 143 15.59 1.23 2.99
C LYS A 143 16.99 1.38 3.58
N GLN A 144 17.97 1.67 2.72
CA GLN A 144 19.37 1.82 3.15
C GLN A 144 19.59 3.11 3.93
N VAL A 145 19.13 4.24 3.39
CA VAL A 145 19.37 5.58 3.98
C VAL A 145 18.68 5.75 5.33
N LEU A 146 17.45 5.23 5.47
CA LEU A 146 16.66 5.34 6.69
C LEU A 146 16.84 4.14 7.63
N ASN A 147 17.70 3.17 7.25
CA ASN A 147 17.91 1.92 7.98
C ASN A 147 16.59 1.21 8.31
N LEU A 148 15.76 1.00 7.28
CA LEU A 148 14.49 0.29 7.42
C LEU A 148 14.73 -1.21 7.24
N ASP A 149 14.15 -2.01 8.12
CA ASP A 149 14.21 -3.47 8.04
C ASP A 149 12.88 -4.01 7.50
N PHE A 150 12.90 -4.53 6.27
CA PHE A 150 11.75 -5.16 5.62
C PHE A 150 12.20 -6.03 4.43
N HIS A 151 11.37 -6.98 4.04
CA HIS A 151 11.58 -7.81 2.85
C HIS A 151 10.91 -7.13 1.66
N HIS A 152 11.71 -6.66 0.68
CA HIS A 152 11.19 -5.99 -0.50
C HIS A 152 10.48 -6.98 -1.42
N HIS A 153 9.40 -6.52 -2.08
CA HIS A 153 8.50 -7.33 -2.92
C HIS A 153 7.62 -8.32 -2.12
N ASP A 154 7.27 -7.97 -0.89
CA ASP A 154 6.10 -8.47 -0.17
C ASP A 154 5.17 -7.29 0.09
N ALA A 155 3.95 -7.32 -0.43
CA ALA A 155 3.05 -6.16 -0.38
C ALA A 155 2.77 -5.68 1.06
N GLY A 156 2.74 -6.56 2.07
CA GLY A 156 2.58 -6.18 3.47
C GLY A 156 3.79 -5.44 4.01
N GLU A 157 4.98 -5.91 3.70
CA GLU A 157 6.24 -5.30 4.12
C GLU A 157 6.52 -3.99 3.36
N ASP A 158 6.20 -3.91 2.06
CA ASP A 158 6.36 -2.69 1.27
C ASP A 158 5.35 -1.61 1.69
N ALA A 159 4.10 -1.97 2.01
CA ALA A 159 3.14 -1.04 2.62
C ALA A 159 3.63 -0.53 3.98
N ARG A 160 4.20 -1.42 4.83
CA ARG A 160 4.79 -1.05 6.12
C ARG A 160 5.98 -0.11 5.92
N ALA A 161 6.84 -0.38 4.95
CA ALA A 161 7.98 0.48 4.62
C ALA A 161 7.53 1.86 4.13
N ALA A 162 6.52 1.93 3.27
CA ALA A 162 5.92 3.21 2.83
C ALA A 162 5.36 4.01 4.02
N ALA A 163 4.70 3.35 4.97
CA ALA A 163 4.23 3.97 6.20
C ALA A 163 5.39 4.52 7.05
N MET A 164 6.47 3.74 7.22
CA MET A 164 7.66 4.18 7.96
C MET A 164 8.35 5.37 7.30
N VAL A 165 8.40 5.42 5.96
CA VAL A 165 8.93 6.58 5.21
C VAL A 165 8.14 7.83 5.57
N VAL A 166 6.82 7.75 5.60
CA VAL A 166 5.96 8.89 5.97
C VAL A 166 6.20 9.33 7.41
N LEU A 167 6.22 8.41 8.37
CA LEU A 167 6.48 8.73 9.79
C LEU A 167 7.86 9.37 9.99
N ARG A 168 8.90 8.85 9.33
CA ARG A 168 10.25 9.45 9.36
C ARG A 168 10.27 10.85 8.74
N ALA A 169 9.55 11.06 7.64
CA ALA A 169 9.45 12.38 7.01
C ALA A 169 8.73 13.38 7.92
N GLN A 170 7.65 12.99 8.58
CA GLN A 170 6.95 13.83 9.55
C GLN A 170 7.88 14.26 10.70
N ALA A 171 8.63 13.33 11.26
CA ALA A 171 9.60 13.61 12.32
C ALA A 171 10.72 14.56 11.85
N THR A 172 11.21 14.41 10.61
CA THR A 172 12.27 15.23 10.01
C THR A 172 11.82 16.66 9.74
N THR A 173 10.62 16.83 9.17
CA THR A 173 10.09 18.15 8.79
C THR A 173 9.42 18.88 9.95
N LYS A 174 9.26 18.25 11.10
CA LYS A 174 8.43 18.72 12.24
C LYS A 174 6.99 19.02 11.85
N ASP A 175 6.55 18.50 10.72
CA ASP A 175 5.19 18.59 10.25
C ASP A 175 4.40 17.39 10.79
N HIS A 176 4.06 17.47 12.07
CA HIS A 176 3.39 16.40 12.81
C HIS A 176 1.95 16.11 12.34
N ARG A 177 1.50 16.71 11.22
CA ARG A 177 0.12 16.58 10.75
C ARG A 177 0.00 16.60 9.23
N LEU A 178 0.74 15.73 8.54
CA LEU A 178 0.50 15.52 7.10
C LEU A 178 -0.93 15.05 6.85
N PHE A 179 -1.52 14.35 7.83
CA PHE A 179 -2.89 13.84 7.77
C PHE A 179 -3.69 14.42 8.94
N LYS A 180 -4.70 15.23 8.62
CA LYS A 180 -5.68 15.69 9.63
C LYS A 180 -6.65 14.54 9.90
N PRO A 181 -7.07 14.34 11.17
CA PRO A 181 -8.19 13.44 11.45
C PRO A 181 -9.38 13.85 10.60
N VAL A 182 -10.01 12.88 9.94
CA VAL A 182 -11.30 13.12 9.29
C VAL A 182 -12.29 13.45 10.41
N GLN A 183 -12.69 14.72 10.53
CA GLN A 183 -13.81 15.09 11.38
C GLN A 183 -15.07 14.48 10.75
N LEU A 184 -15.52 13.35 11.28
CA LEU A 184 -16.87 12.89 11.05
C LEU A 184 -17.81 13.96 11.63
N SER A 185 -18.35 14.80 10.76
CA SER A 185 -19.49 15.67 11.14
C SER A 185 -20.64 14.74 11.48
N LEU A 186 -20.85 14.49 12.76
CA LEU A 186 -22.10 13.95 13.26
C LEU A 186 -23.17 15.04 12.99
N THR A 187 -23.84 14.93 11.85
CA THR A 187 -25.10 15.62 11.63
C THR A 187 -26.14 14.85 12.46
N LEU A 188 -26.49 15.41 13.64
CA LEU A 188 -27.63 14.99 14.44
C LEU A 188 -28.93 15.31 13.72
#